data_87ce244d4ab0d8b8912ae7b98f289c09
#
_entry.id   87ce244d4ab0d8b8912ae7b98f289c09
#
_cell.length_a   1.000
_cell.length_b   1.000
_cell.length_c   1.000
_cell.angle_alpha   90.00
_cell.angle_beta   90.00
_cell.angle_gamma   90.00
#
_symmetry.space_group_name_H-M   'P 1'
#
loop_
_entity.id
_entity.type
_entity.pdbx_description
1 polymer ?
#
loop_
_entity_poly.entity_id
_entity_poly.type
_entity_poly.pdbx_seq_one_letter_code
_entity_poly.pdbx_strand_id
1 'polypeptide(L)'
;GDTLRIIDYKTGKVEDKEVAFTEYDEIIDDAGKAKAFQLLMYSYLYLKMNPKYIGTDVVSGNFSFKNLKPGLIKVSKKISSREKEVLKIDNNVLDAFEQQLELVLTRIVNDDFNQVEDIKSCQWCDYKSICKR
;
A
#
# COMPACT_ATOMS: atom_id res chain seq x y z
N GLY A 1 23.74 11.40 -3.04
CA GLY A 1 22.76 11.67 -4.12
C GLY A 1 21.41 12.03 -3.52
N ASP A 2 20.61 12.76 -4.26
CA ASP A 2 19.29 13.20 -3.78
C ASP A 2 18.30 12.03 -3.86
N THR A 3 17.60 11.79 -2.75
CA THR A 3 16.53 10.79 -2.70
C THR A 3 15.20 11.45 -3.07
N LEU A 4 14.52 10.95 -4.09
CA LEU A 4 13.16 11.34 -4.41
C LEU A 4 12.20 10.70 -3.37
N ARG A 5 11.39 11.52 -2.72
CA ARG A 5 10.41 11.07 -1.74
C ARG A 5 9.00 11.33 -2.22
N ILE A 6 8.19 10.29 -2.32
CA ILE A 6 6.76 10.37 -2.60
C ILE A 6 6.03 10.28 -1.27
N ILE A 7 5.42 11.37 -0.84
CA ILE A 7 4.87 11.52 0.51
C ILE A 7 3.36 11.71 0.44
N ASP A 8 2.64 10.90 1.19
CA ASP A 8 1.22 11.07 1.43
C ASP A 8 0.98 11.51 2.88
N TYR A 9 0.35 12.66 3.06
CA TYR A 9 0.07 13.24 4.37
C TYR A 9 -1.24 12.70 4.94
N LYS A 10 -1.20 12.18 6.16
CA LYS A 10 -2.36 11.62 6.86
C LYS A 10 -2.71 12.44 8.10
N THR A 11 -3.95 12.85 8.24
CA THR A 11 -4.48 13.50 9.45
C THR A 11 -4.69 12.50 10.59
N GLY A 12 -4.89 11.21 10.26
CA GLY A 12 -5.01 10.11 11.20
C GLY A 12 -3.66 9.53 11.61
N LYS A 13 -3.68 8.62 12.61
CA LYS A 13 -2.51 7.84 12.99
C LYS A 13 -2.16 6.85 11.88
N VAL A 14 -0.89 6.69 11.60
CA VAL A 14 -0.35 5.65 10.73
C VAL A 14 0.59 4.77 11.53
N GLU A 15 0.40 3.47 11.45
CA GLU A 15 1.28 2.49 12.05
C GLU A 15 2.16 1.83 10.99
N ASP A 16 3.36 1.51 11.40
CA ASP A 16 4.38 0.92 10.54
C ASP A 16 3.93 -0.37 9.85
N LYS A 17 3.14 -1.21 10.57
CA LYS A 17 2.57 -2.45 10.03
C LYS A 17 1.63 -2.25 8.84
N GLU A 18 1.03 -1.05 8.69
CA GLU A 18 0.09 -0.74 7.61
C GLU A 18 0.79 -0.46 6.26
N VAL A 19 2.10 -0.17 6.32
CA VAL A 19 2.93 0.11 5.14
C VAL A 19 4.07 -0.91 4.96
N ALA A 20 4.13 -1.93 5.82
CA ALA A 20 5.09 -3.02 5.71
C ALA A 20 4.39 -4.31 5.29
N PHE A 21 4.97 -5.03 4.32
CA PHE A 21 4.45 -6.31 3.80
C PHE A 21 5.59 -7.29 3.52
N THR A 22 5.26 -8.57 3.41
CA THR A 22 6.21 -9.64 3.06
C THR A 22 6.13 -9.96 1.58
N GLU A 23 4.93 -10.28 1.09
CA GLU A 23 4.69 -10.58 -0.31
C GLU A 23 3.74 -9.56 -0.94
N TYR A 24 3.85 -9.36 -2.26
CA TYR A 24 3.08 -8.33 -2.97
C TYR A 24 1.58 -8.60 -3.00
N ASP A 25 1.13 -9.83 -2.92
CA ASP A 25 -0.29 -10.20 -2.84
C ASP A 25 -0.95 -9.67 -1.56
N GLU A 26 -0.22 -9.55 -0.45
CA GLU A 26 -0.74 -8.97 0.79
C GLU A 26 -1.32 -7.55 0.58
N ILE A 27 -0.74 -6.76 -0.34
CA ILE A 27 -1.19 -5.37 -0.54
C ILE A 27 -2.59 -5.26 -1.16
N ILE A 28 -3.09 -6.33 -1.78
CA ILE A 28 -4.44 -6.41 -2.35
C ILE A 28 -5.36 -7.36 -1.57
N ASP A 29 -4.83 -8.35 -0.89
CA ASP A 29 -5.61 -9.35 -0.17
C ASP A 29 -5.86 -8.99 1.31
N ASP A 30 -4.99 -8.16 1.90
CA ASP A 30 -5.13 -7.69 3.28
C ASP A 30 -5.57 -6.21 3.31
N ALA A 31 -6.81 -5.96 3.74
CA ALA A 31 -7.33 -4.60 3.91
C ALA A 31 -6.46 -3.71 4.83
N GLY A 32 -5.73 -4.31 5.77
CA GLY A 32 -4.76 -3.62 6.62
C GLY A 32 -3.57 -3.03 5.85
N LYS A 33 -3.36 -3.41 4.59
CA LYS A 33 -2.30 -2.92 3.69
C LYS A 33 -2.76 -1.85 2.70
N ALA A 34 -3.98 -1.34 2.82
CA ALA A 34 -4.50 -0.31 1.92
C ALA A 34 -3.60 0.93 1.79
N LYS A 35 -2.88 1.30 2.87
CA LYS A 35 -1.92 2.41 2.83
C LYS A 35 -0.68 2.08 2.00
N ALA A 36 -0.18 0.84 2.09
CA ALA A 36 0.93 0.37 1.24
C ALA A 36 0.51 0.38 -0.24
N PHE A 37 -0.69 -0.14 -0.55
CA PHE A 37 -1.26 -0.10 -1.89
C PHE A 37 -1.32 1.34 -2.44
N GLN A 38 -1.85 2.27 -1.65
CA GLN A 38 -1.99 3.68 -2.04
C GLN A 38 -0.64 4.32 -2.36
N LEU A 39 0.37 4.10 -1.51
CA LEU A 39 1.72 4.64 -1.70
C LEU A 39 2.39 4.06 -2.95
N LEU A 40 2.25 2.76 -3.20
CA LEU A 40 2.77 2.11 -4.40
C LEU A 40 2.03 2.59 -5.66
N MET A 41 0.71 2.82 -5.59
CA MET A 41 -0.06 3.40 -6.69
C MET A 41 0.44 4.81 -7.03
N TYR A 42 0.65 5.67 -6.05
CA TYR A 42 1.18 7.01 -6.29
C TYR A 42 2.58 6.97 -6.90
N SER A 43 3.42 6.06 -6.41
CA SER A 43 4.77 5.86 -6.95
C SER A 43 4.73 5.37 -8.39
N TYR A 44 3.87 4.40 -8.68
CA TYR A 44 3.67 3.87 -10.02
C TYR A 44 3.23 4.95 -11.00
N LEU A 45 2.17 5.68 -10.69
CA LEU A 45 1.66 6.75 -11.55
C LEU A 45 2.69 7.86 -11.76
N TYR A 46 3.34 8.32 -10.70
CA TYR A 46 4.33 9.39 -10.79
C TYR A 46 5.54 8.98 -11.64
N LEU A 47 6.09 7.79 -11.42
CA LEU A 47 7.28 7.33 -12.13
C LEU A 47 7.00 6.96 -13.59
N LYS A 48 5.82 6.41 -13.90
CA LYS A 48 5.41 6.19 -15.30
C LYS A 48 5.28 7.52 -16.08
N MET A 49 4.83 8.58 -15.42
CA MET A 49 4.76 9.92 -16.02
C MET A 49 6.12 10.64 -16.02
N ASN A 50 7.05 10.24 -15.17
CA ASN A 50 8.36 10.88 -15.02
C ASN A 50 9.50 9.85 -15.06
N PRO A 51 9.69 9.14 -16.17
CA PRO A 51 10.61 8.00 -16.25
C PRO A 51 12.08 8.37 -15.99
N LYS A 52 12.45 9.65 -16.06
CA LYS A 52 13.78 10.14 -15.73
C LYS A 52 14.23 9.86 -14.29
N TYR A 53 13.28 9.61 -13.38
CA TYR A 53 13.57 9.28 -11.99
C TYR A 53 13.70 7.77 -11.74
N ILE A 54 13.34 6.94 -12.71
CA ILE A 54 13.55 5.50 -12.61
C ILE A 54 15.04 5.21 -12.63
N GLY A 55 15.53 4.46 -11.63
CA GLY A 55 16.96 4.22 -11.44
C GLY A 55 17.66 5.21 -10.50
N THR A 56 16.94 6.24 -10.03
CA THR A 56 17.40 7.06 -8.90
C THR A 56 16.95 6.46 -7.57
N ASP A 57 17.41 7.03 -6.44
CA ASP A 57 16.95 6.58 -5.10
C ASP A 57 15.55 7.14 -4.84
N VAL A 58 14.52 6.27 -4.95
CA VAL A 58 13.11 6.64 -4.75
C VAL A 58 12.53 5.87 -3.58
N VAL A 59 11.90 6.58 -2.65
CA VAL A 59 11.17 6.00 -1.52
C VAL A 59 9.78 6.62 -1.40
N SER A 60 8.83 5.85 -0.87
CA SER A 60 7.47 6.32 -0.61
C SER A 60 7.08 6.10 0.83
N GLY A 61 6.23 6.98 1.39
CA GLY A 61 5.81 6.86 2.77
C GLY A 61 4.69 7.81 3.18
N ASN A 62 4.11 7.51 4.34
CA ASN A 62 3.14 8.38 4.99
C ASN A 62 3.81 9.31 6.01
N PHE A 63 3.34 10.52 6.07
CA PHE A 63 3.63 11.45 7.16
C PHE A 63 2.34 11.69 7.96
N SER A 64 2.31 11.22 9.22
CA SER A 64 1.13 11.32 10.08
C SER A 64 1.19 12.53 10.99
N PHE A 65 0.20 13.41 10.92
CA PHE A 65 0.09 14.55 11.82
C PHE A 65 -0.29 14.17 13.25
N LYS A 66 -0.89 12.98 13.45
CA LYS A 66 -1.18 12.46 14.81
C LYS A 66 -0.01 11.72 15.45
N ASN A 67 0.99 11.33 14.67
CA ASN A 67 2.16 10.64 15.16
C ASN A 67 3.41 11.18 14.44
N LEU A 68 3.90 12.32 14.88
CA LEU A 68 5.06 12.99 14.27
C LEU A 68 6.41 12.35 14.64
N LYS A 69 6.45 11.60 15.75
CA LYS A 69 7.68 11.05 16.31
C LYS A 69 8.48 10.16 15.34
N PRO A 70 7.85 9.25 14.56
CA PRO A 70 8.61 8.44 13.59
C PRO A 70 9.00 9.21 12.32
N GLY A 71 8.48 10.43 12.10
CA GLY A 71 8.68 11.14 10.85
C GLY A 71 8.01 10.47 9.67
N LEU A 72 8.74 10.31 8.56
CA LEU A 72 8.25 9.61 7.37
C LEU A 72 8.23 8.10 7.59
N ILE A 73 7.04 7.51 7.65
CA ILE A 73 6.83 6.06 7.77
C ILE A 73 6.86 5.46 6.38
N LYS A 74 7.99 4.88 6.02
CA LYS A 74 8.28 4.42 4.64
C LYS A 74 7.72 3.05 4.37
N VAL A 75 7.28 2.83 3.13
CA VAL A 75 6.96 1.50 2.64
C VAL A 75 8.17 0.60 2.81
N SER A 76 7.95 -0.58 3.39
CA SER A 76 9.02 -1.51 3.76
C SER A 76 8.64 -2.94 3.42
N LYS A 77 9.64 -3.74 3.06
CA LYS A 77 9.50 -5.18 2.90
C LYS A 77 10.01 -5.88 4.16
N LYS A 78 9.21 -6.79 4.71
CA LYS A 78 9.63 -7.61 5.86
C LYS A 78 10.55 -8.72 5.37
N ILE A 79 11.69 -8.86 6.00
CA ILE A 79 12.65 -9.93 5.74
C ILE A 79 12.43 -11.06 6.74
N SER A 80 12.07 -10.70 7.97
CA SER A 80 11.76 -11.65 9.05
C SER A 80 10.71 -11.04 10.00
N SER A 81 10.35 -11.75 11.06
CA SER A 81 9.44 -11.25 12.10
C SER A 81 9.95 -9.99 12.82
N ARG A 82 11.25 -9.75 12.81
CA ARG A 82 11.91 -8.64 13.52
C ARG A 82 12.64 -7.67 12.61
N GLU A 83 12.82 -8.02 11.35
CA GLU A 83 13.63 -7.26 10.40
C GLU A 83 12.82 -6.86 9.18
N LYS A 84 12.98 -5.59 8.78
CA LYS A 84 12.38 -5.04 7.58
C LYS A 84 13.37 -4.09 6.90
N GLU A 85 13.26 -3.96 5.61
CA GLU A 85 14.04 -3.06 4.78
C GLU A 85 13.12 -2.05 4.10
N VAL A 86 13.57 -0.79 4.04
CA VAL A 86 12.85 0.24 3.28
C VAL A 86 12.84 -0.14 1.82
N LEU A 87 11.64 -0.16 1.23
CA LEU A 87 11.47 -0.49 -0.17
C LEU A 87 11.95 0.67 -1.05
N LYS A 88 12.98 0.46 -1.82
CA LYS A 88 13.40 1.35 -2.89
C LYS A 88 12.56 1.08 -4.13
N ILE A 89 11.93 2.11 -4.65
CA ILE A 89 11.02 1.97 -5.80
C ILE A 89 11.83 2.00 -7.09
N ASP A 90 12.11 0.82 -7.60
CA ASP A 90 12.78 0.59 -8.89
C ASP A 90 11.83 -0.08 -9.91
N ASN A 91 12.35 -0.43 -11.08
CA ASN A 91 11.56 -1.12 -12.09
C ASN A 91 10.97 -2.45 -11.60
N ASN A 92 11.73 -3.22 -10.81
CA ASN A 92 11.25 -4.51 -10.31
C ASN A 92 10.05 -4.33 -9.38
N VAL A 93 10.08 -3.31 -8.53
CA VAL A 93 8.95 -2.95 -7.65
C VAL A 93 7.77 -2.48 -8.47
N LEU A 94 7.98 -1.65 -9.50
CA LEU A 94 6.91 -1.17 -10.38
C LEU A 94 6.25 -2.32 -11.14
N ASP A 95 7.04 -3.25 -11.69
CA ASP A 95 6.53 -4.42 -12.42
C ASP A 95 5.76 -5.36 -11.49
N ALA A 96 6.28 -5.63 -10.28
CA ALA A 96 5.58 -6.44 -9.29
C ALA A 96 4.26 -5.79 -8.84
N PHE A 97 4.23 -4.48 -8.65
CA PHE A 97 3.00 -3.76 -8.34
C PHE A 97 2.01 -3.75 -9.51
N GLU A 98 2.48 -3.57 -10.74
CA GLU A 98 1.65 -3.61 -11.95
C GLU A 98 0.91 -4.95 -12.08
N GLN A 99 1.57 -6.07 -11.79
CA GLN A 99 0.92 -7.40 -11.76
C GLN A 99 -0.21 -7.45 -10.72
N GLN A 100 -0.02 -6.89 -9.54
CA GLN A 100 -1.07 -6.82 -8.52
C GLN A 100 -2.22 -5.90 -8.95
N LEU A 101 -1.91 -4.80 -9.60
CA LEU A 101 -2.90 -3.86 -10.13
C LEU A 101 -3.76 -4.52 -11.22
N GLU A 102 -3.16 -5.25 -12.15
CA GLU A 102 -3.87 -6.03 -13.17
C GLU A 102 -4.79 -7.07 -12.53
N LEU A 103 -4.33 -7.75 -11.49
CA LEU A 103 -5.14 -8.72 -10.75
C LEU A 103 -6.35 -8.07 -10.08
N VAL A 104 -6.16 -6.91 -9.42
CA VAL A 104 -7.28 -6.13 -8.82
C VAL A 104 -8.29 -5.73 -9.88
N LEU A 105 -7.83 -5.17 -11.00
CA LEU A 105 -8.72 -4.74 -12.09
C LEU A 105 -9.49 -5.93 -12.69
N THR A 106 -8.83 -7.07 -12.86
CA THR A 106 -9.46 -8.30 -13.31
C THR A 106 -10.55 -8.79 -12.34
N ARG A 107 -10.28 -8.75 -11.03
CA ARG A 107 -11.26 -9.08 -9.98
C ARG A 107 -12.45 -8.11 -10.02
N ILE A 108 -12.22 -6.80 -10.13
CA ILE A 108 -13.29 -5.79 -10.19
C ILE A 108 -14.25 -6.05 -11.37
N VAL A 109 -13.73 -6.53 -12.50
CA VAL A 109 -14.54 -6.78 -13.70
C VAL A 109 -15.26 -8.13 -13.65
N ASN A 110 -14.66 -9.15 -13.04
CA ASN A 110 -15.11 -10.54 -13.17
C ASN A 110 -15.70 -11.14 -11.88
N ASP A 111 -15.43 -10.56 -10.69
CA ASP A 111 -15.91 -11.11 -9.43
C ASP A 111 -17.39 -10.79 -9.19
N ASP A 112 -18.12 -11.73 -8.59
CA ASP A 112 -19.54 -11.61 -8.26
C ASP A 112 -19.83 -10.71 -7.05
N PHE A 113 -18.81 -10.20 -6.36
CA PHE A 113 -18.92 -9.36 -5.16
C PHE A 113 -19.84 -9.95 -4.07
N ASN A 114 -19.69 -11.22 -3.80
CA ASN A 114 -20.42 -11.91 -2.74
C ASN A 114 -20.11 -11.34 -1.35
N GLN A 115 -21.03 -11.54 -0.40
CA GLN A 115 -20.81 -11.17 0.98
C GLN A 115 -19.56 -11.87 1.54
N VAL A 116 -18.74 -11.12 2.29
CA VAL A 116 -17.58 -11.72 2.99
C VAL A 116 -18.07 -12.70 4.06
N GLU A 117 -17.38 -13.82 4.20
CA GLU A 117 -17.70 -14.84 5.23
C GLU A 117 -17.30 -14.36 6.63
N ASP A 118 -16.16 -13.65 6.74
CA ASP A 118 -15.69 -13.12 8.01
C ASP A 118 -16.50 -11.92 8.50
N ILE A 119 -17.36 -12.17 9.48
CA ILE A 119 -18.23 -11.15 10.12
C ILE A 119 -17.40 -10.02 10.78
N LYS A 120 -16.16 -10.26 11.18
CA LYS A 120 -15.32 -9.23 11.78
C LYS A 120 -15.04 -8.09 10.81
N SER A 121 -14.93 -8.41 9.52
CA SER A 121 -14.78 -7.41 8.45
C SER A 121 -15.99 -6.48 8.33
N CYS A 122 -17.16 -6.90 8.84
CA CYS A 122 -18.41 -6.12 8.81
C CYS A 122 -18.56 -5.17 10.00
N GLN A 123 -17.74 -5.28 11.04
CA GLN A 123 -17.90 -4.52 12.29
C GLN A 123 -17.99 -3.00 12.06
N TRP A 124 -17.17 -2.50 11.15
CA TRP A 124 -17.07 -1.07 10.81
C TRP A 124 -17.51 -0.76 9.38
N CYS A 125 -18.23 -1.67 8.74
CA CYS A 125 -18.72 -1.51 7.38
C CYS A 125 -19.99 -0.66 7.36
N ASP A 126 -20.01 0.39 6.54
CA ASP A 126 -21.18 1.27 6.38
C ASP A 126 -22.37 0.54 5.74
N TYR A 127 -22.12 -0.55 5.05
CA TYR A 127 -23.13 -1.33 4.31
C TYR A 127 -23.63 -2.57 5.06
N LYS A 128 -23.25 -2.77 6.33
CA LYS A 128 -23.63 -3.95 7.11
C LYS A 128 -25.15 -4.16 7.21
N SER A 129 -25.94 -3.10 7.22
CA SER A 129 -27.40 -3.17 7.23
C SER A 129 -27.98 -3.79 5.97
N ILE A 130 -27.36 -3.51 4.81
CA ILE A 130 -27.74 -4.10 3.51
C ILE A 130 -27.47 -5.59 3.51
N CYS A 131 -26.35 -6.00 4.11
CA CYS A 131 -25.96 -7.39 4.25
C CYS A 131 -26.70 -8.14 5.39
N LYS A 132 -27.53 -7.44 6.18
CA LYS A 132 -28.23 -7.97 7.37
C LYS A 132 -27.26 -8.55 8.41
N ARG A 133 -26.14 -7.83 8.64
CA ARG A 133 -25.06 -8.23 9.53
C ARG A 133 -24.87 -7.23 10.67
#